data_c66ff1934094a5d512362a361909bbe9
#
_entry.id   c66ff1934094a5d512362a361909bbe9
#
_cell.length_a   1.000
_cell.length_b   1.000
_cell.length_c   1.000
_cell.angle_alpha   90.00
_cell.angle_beta   90.00
_cell.angle_gamma   90.00
#
_symmetry.space_group_name_H-M   'P 1'
#
loop_
_entity.id
_entity.type
_entity.pdbx_description
1 polymer ?
#
loop_
_entity_poly.entity_id
_entity_poly.type
_entity_poly.pdbx_seq_one_letter_code
_entity_poly.pdbx_strand_id
1 'polypeptide(L)'
;MVLNYIWVAFFVIAFIVALIKLLFMGNTEIFTELVNSTFTSSKTAFEISLGLTGILSLWLGIMKIGEQSGMINALSRWLSPVFCRLFPEIPKGHPAMGSIFMNLSANMLGLDNAATPMGLKAMKELQELNPQKDTATNPMVMFLVLNTSGLILIPISIMMYRAQMGAAQPTDIFIPILITSAVSTLVGVIAVSIAQRINLINKPILILIGCISLFFAGLIYLFMQLGREEIGTYSTLIANVILFSIILLFIVWGLWKKINVYDAFVEGAKEGFTTAVRIIPYLVAFLVGIAVFRTSGAMDMLVSGIGYIVGLFGADTSFVGALPTALMKSLSGSGANGLMIDTMKEYLSLIHI
;
A
#
# COMPACT_ATOMS: atom_id res chain seq x y z
N MET A 1 -20.41 -1.50 0.27
CA MET A 1 -21.32 -2.41 1.01
C MET A 1 -20.57 -3.48 1.82
N VAL A 2 -19.62 -4.22 1.22
CA VAL A 2 -18.89 -5.31 1.92
C VAL A 2 -18.19 -4.84 3.19
N LEU A 3 -17.47 -3.71 3.13
CA LEU A 3 -16.75 -3.13 4.28
C LEU A 3 -17.66 -2.85 5.48
N ASN A 4 -18.87 -2.38 5.23
CA ASN A 4 -19.87 -2.14 6.28
C ASN A 4 -20.23 -3.43 7.01
N TYR A 5 -20.43 -4.54 6.29
CA TYR A 5 -20.74 -5.83 6.91
C TYR A 5 -19.58 -6.36 7.73
N ILE A 6 -18.36 -6.22 7.26
CA ILE A 6 -17.15 -6.64 7.99
C ILE A 6 -16.99 -5.83 9.28
N TRP A 7 -17.15 -4.51 9.19
CA TRP A 7 -17.05 -3.64 10.36
C TRP A 7 -18.12 -3.96 11.41
N VAL A 8 -19.36 -4.14 10.98
CA VAL A 8 -20.46 -4.57 11.88
C VAL A 8 -20.18 -5.95 12.47
N ALA A 9 -19.66 -6.89 11.65
CA ALA A 9 -19.33 -8.22 12.10
C ALA A 9 -18.28 -8.23 13.23
N PHE A 10 -17.31 -7.33 13.22
CA PHE A 10 -16.36 -7.23 14.32
C PHE A 10 -17.04 -7.02 15.67
N PHE A 11 -18.02 -6.13 15.74
CA PHE A 11 -18.76 -5.86 16.98
C PHE A 11 -19.73 -6.97 17.34
N VAL A 12 -20.49 -7.48 16.38
CA VAL A 12 -21.50 -8.52 16.63
C VAL A 12 -20.84 -9.82 17.09
N ILE A 13 -19.79 -10.26 16.40
CA ILE A 13 -19.07 -11.49 16.76
C ILE A 13 -18.38 -11.31 18.12
N ALA A 14 -17.73 -10.17 18.35
CA ALA A 14 -17.09 -9.87 19.62
C ALA A 14 -18.10 -9.91 20.77
N PHE A 15 -19.28 -9.34 20.59
CA PHE A 15 -20.35 -9.37 21.59
C PHE A 15 -20.82 -10.80 21.88
N ILE A 16 -21.02 -11.62 20.85
CA ILE A 16 -21.42 -13.03 21.00
C ILE A 16 -20.35 -13.82 21.76
N VAL A 17 -19.07 -13.67 21.38
CA VAL A 17 -17.96 -14.35 22.06
C VAL A 17 -17.84 -13.89 23.50
N ALA A 18 -18.00 -12.59 23.78
CA ALA A 18 -17.99 -12.06 25.14
C ALA A 18 -19.15 -12.61 25.98
N LEU A 19 -20.35 -12.73 25.42
CA LEU A 19 -21.48 -13.38 26.10
C LEU A 19 -21.20 -14.85 26.44
N ILE A 20 -20.61 -15.60 25.51
CA ILE A 20 -20.20 -16.98 25.74
C ILE A 20 -19.20 -17.05 26.90
N LYS A 21 -18.18 -16.18 26.91
CA LYS A 21 -17.17 -16.11 27.98
C LYS A 21 -17.80 -15.74 29.33
N LEU A 22 -18.74 -14.80 29.34
CA LEU A 22 -19.45 -14.42 30.56
C LEU A 22 -20.30 -15.56 31.12
N LEU A 23 -21.16 -16.18 30.27
CA LEU A 23 -22.16 -17.14 30.69
C LEU A 23 -21.59 -18.53 30.98
N PHE A 24 -20.62 -18.99 30.21
CA PHE A 24 -20.07 -20.34 30.27
C PHE A 24 -18.72 -20.45 30.95
N MET A 25 -17.92 -19.37 30.91
CA MET A 25 -16.58 -19.35 31.50
C MET A 25 -16.50 -18.49 32.76
N GLY A 26 -17.59 -17.79 33.14
CA GLY A 26 -17.65 -16.95 34.33
C GLY A 26 -16.77 -15.69 34.27
N ASN A 27 -16.35 -15.25 33.07
CA ASN A 27 -15.50 -14.04 32.92
C ASN A 27 -16.40 -12.79 33.05
N THR A 28 -16.50 -12.23 34.26
CA THR A 28 -17.29 -11.03 34.55
C THR A 28 -16.62 -9.73 34.09
N GLU A 29 -15.31 -9.74 33.80
CA GLU A 29 -14.54 -8.55 33.43
C GLU A 29 -14.54 -8.29 31.92
N ILE A 30 -14.92 -9.27 31.10
CA ILE A 30 -14.81 -9.21 29.65
C ILE A 30 -15.48 -7.97 29.05
N PHE A 31 -16.66 -7.55 29.53
CA PHE A 31 -17.33 -6.37 29.03
C PHE A 31 -16.64 -5.07 29.46
N THR A 32 -16.03 -5.03 30.65
CA THR A 32 -15.21 -3.92 31.10
C THR A 32 -13.95 -3.79 30.22
N GLU A 33 -13.30 -4.91 29.91
CA GLU A 33 -12.15 -4.94 29.00
C GLU A 33 -12.52 -4.46 27.59
N LEU A 34 -13.67 -4.91 27.05
CA LEU A 34 -14.18 -4.48 25.74
C LEU A 34 -14.42 -2.97 25.69
N VAL A 35 -15.09 -2.41 26.69
CA VAL A 35 -15.33 -0.96 26.76
C VAL A 35 -14.03 -0.19 26.89
N ASN A 36 -13.13 -0.61 27.76
CA ASN A 36 -11.82 0.02 27.92
C ASN A 36 -11.00 -0.06 26.64
N SER A 37 -11.06 -1.16 25.89
CA SER A 37 -10.38 -1.30 24.63
C SER A 37 -10.86 -0.28 23.58
N THR A 38 -12.17 0.08 23.57
CA THR A 38 -12.70 1.11 22.67
C THR A 38 -12.10 2.47 22.96
N PHE A 39 -12.03 2.88 24.23
CA PHE A 39 -11.45 4.17 24.62
C PHE A 39 -9.95 4.23 24.33
N THR A 40 -9.22 3.19 24.71
CA THR A 40 -7.78 3.11 24.49
C THR A 40 -7.44 3.15 23.01
N SER A 41 -8.17 2.40 22.17
CA SER A 41 -7.94 2.36 20.73
C SER A 41 -8.33 3.65 20.03
N SER A 42 -9.38 4.34 20.50
CA SER A 42 -9.75 5.67 20.00
C SER A 42 -8.65 6.70 20.27
N LYS A 43 -8.11 6.71 21.49
CA LYS A 43 -6.98 7.57 21.86
C LYS A 43 -5.75 7.26 21.01
N THR A 44 -5.40 5.99 20.89
CA THR A 44 -4.27 5.53 20.07
C THR A 44 -4.42 5.94 18.60
N ALA A 45 -5.61 5.80 18.01
CA ALA A 45 -5.88 6.21 16.63
C ALA A 45 -5.59 7.69 16.40
N PHE A 46 -5.98 8.53 17.34
CA PHE A 46 -5.72 9.96 17.30
C PHE A 46 -4.21 10.27 17.44
N GLU A 47 -3.54 9.65 18.42
CA GLU A 47 -2.10 9.83 18.66
C GLU A 47 -1.26 9.41 17.44
N ILE A 48 -1.62 8.30 16.81
CA ILE A 48 -0.97 7.84 15.57
C ILE A 48 -1.16 8.88 14.45
N SER A 49 -2.38 9.36 14.25
CA SER A 49 -2.66 10.36 13.21
C SER A 49 -1.90 11.66 13.44
N LEU A 50 -1.80 12.09 14.70
CA LEU A 50 -1.05 13.27 15.07
C LEU A 50 0.44 13.10 14.77
N GLY A 51 1.03 11.97 15.15
CA GLY A 51 2.43 11.66 14.87
C GLY A 51 2.73 11.52 13.37
N LEU A 52 1.78 11.04 12.59
CA LEU A 52 1.90 10.96 11.13
C LEU A 52 1.88 12.32 10.44
N THR A 53 1.34 13.36 11.08
CA THR A 53 1.16 14.68 10.46
C THR A 53 2.47 15.27 9.93
N GLY A 54 3.55 15.22 10.72
CA GLY A 54 4.85 15.74 10.30
C GLY A 54 5.45 14.98 9.13
N ILE A 55 5.38 13.64 9.17
CA ILE A 55 5.93 12.76 8.13
C ILE A 55 5.12 12.91 6.83
N LEU A 56 3.78 12.96 6.90
CA LEU A 56 2.91 13.22 5.75
C LEU A 56 3.19 14.59 5.14
N SER A 57 3.35 15.63 5.97
CA SER A 57 3.68 16.96 5.49
C SER A 57 5.03 17.01 4.79
N LEU A 58 6.05 16.34 5.32
CA LEU A 58 7.35 16.22 4.67
C LEU A 58 7.23 15.59 3.29
N TRP A 59 6.64 14.40 3.21
CA TRP A 59 6.60 13.63 1.96
C TRP A 59 5.66 14.25 0.92
N LEU A 60 4.47 14.72 1.32
CA LEU A 60 3.58 15.40 0.38
C LEU A 60 4.16 16.75 -0.07
N GLY A 61 4.95 17.42 0.78
CA GLY A 61 5.74 18.59 0.37
C GLY A 61 6.75 18.26 -0.73
N ILE A 62 7.56 17.23 -0.54
CA ILE A 62 8.51 16.75 -1.56
C ILE A 62 7.79 16.32 -2.85
N MET A 63 6.69 15.57 -2.73
CA MET A 63 5.93 15.10 -3.88
C MET A 63 5.29 16.26 -4.67
N LYS A 64 4.85 17.32 -4.00
CA LYS A 64 4.31 18.51 -4.66
C LYS A 64 5.33 19.23 -5.54
N ILE A 65 6.60 19.24 -5.12
CA ILE A 65 7.71 19.73 -5.97
C ILE A 65 7.75 18.92 -7.26
N GLY A 66 7.69 17.58 -7.16
CA GLY A 66 7.70 16.68 -8.35
C GLY A 66 6.47 16.88 -9.25
N GLU A 67 5.31 17.10 -8.68
CA GLU A 67 4.07 17.38 -9.41
C GLU A 67 4.20 18.70 -10.19
N GLN A 68 4.50 19.79 -9.51
CA GLN A 68 4.60 21.12 -10.13
C GLN A 68 5.76 21.24 -11.12
N SER A 69 6.87 20.51 -10.89
CA SER A 69 7.99 20.46 -11.82
C SER A 69 7.74 19.63 -13.08
N GLY A 70 6.60 18.94 -13.16
CA GLY A 70 6.24 18.07 -14.29
C GLY A 70 6.99 16.74 -14.33
N MET A 71 7.54 16.28 -13.20
CA MET A 71 8.24 14.99 -13.11
C MET A 71 7.30 13.82 -13.41
N ILE A 72 6.03 13.88 -12.94
CA ILE A 72 5.00 12.86 -13.23
C ILE A 72 4.82 12.75 -14.76
N ASN A 73 4.73 13.88 -15.45
CA ASN A 73 4.61 13.92 -16.91
C ASN A 73 5.85 13.35 -17.63
N ALA A 74 7.04 13.57 -17.06
CA ALA A 74 8.27 13.01 -17.59
C ALA A 74 8.31 11.49 -17.44
N LEU A 75 7.94 10.96 -16.25
CA LEU A 75 7.84 9.53 -15.97
C LEU A 75 6.77 8.87 -16.86
N SER A 76 5.60 9.48 -17.00
CA SER A 76 4.54 9.01 -17.89
C SER A 76 5.01 8.87 -19.35
N ARG A 77 5.74 9.85 -19.86
CA ARG A 77 6.30 9.79 -21.22
C ARG A 77 7.34 8.70 -21.38
N TRP A 78 8.19 8.51 -20.36
CA TRP A 78 9.20 7.46 -20.38
C TRP A 78 8.60 6.06 -20.37
N LEU A 79 7.53 5.84 -19.60
CA LEU A 79 6.81 4.55 -19.50
C LEU A 79 5.80 4.32 -20.64
N SER A 80 5.42 5.36 -21.37
CA SER A 80 4.44 5.31 -22.47
C SER A 80 4.69 4.17 -23.48
N PRO A 81 5.92 3.89 -23.96
CA PRO A 81 6.15 2.81 -24.93
C PRO A 81 5.74 1.42 -24.41
N VAL A 82 5.84 1.18 -23.11
CA VAL A 82 5.44 -0.06 -22.47
C VAL A 82 3.92 -0.10 -22.30
N PHE A 83 3.35 0.92 -21.70
CA PHE A 83 1.92 0.97 -21.43
C PHE A 83 1.05 0.96 -22.69
N CYS A 84 1.46 1.64 -23.77
CA CYS A 84 0.75 1.55 -25.04
C CYS A 84 0.62 0.11 -25.59
N ARG A 85 1.53 -0.79 -25.19
CA ARG A 85 1.47 -2.20 -25.59
C ARG A 85 0.56 -3.05 -24.70
N LEU A 86 0.34 -2.61 -23.46
CA LEU A 86 -0.57 -3.27 -22.53
C LEU A 86 -2.04 -2.91 -22.76
N PHE A 87 -2.30 -1.82 -23.49
CA PHE A 87 -3.65 -1.32 -23.79
C PHE A 87 -3.91 -1.20 -25.30
N PRO A 88 -3.82 -2.31 -26.07
CA PRO A 88 -3.92 -2.25 -27.54
C PRO A 88 -5.31 -1.84 -28.05
N GLU A 89 -6.36 -2.03 -27.25
CA GLU A 89 -7.75 -1.73 -27.63
C GLU A 89 -8.11 -0.24 -27.44
N ILE A 90 -7.26 0.55 -26.77
CA ILE A 90 -7.51 1.98 -26.64
C ILE A 90 -7.05 2.70 -27.92
N PRO A 91 -7.91 3.50 -28.58
CA PRO A 91 -7.53 4.25 -29.77
C PRO A 91 -6.34 5.18 -29.50
N LYS A 92 -5.44 5.30 -30.50
CA LYS A 92 -4.28 6.21 -30.40
C LYS A 92 -4.77 7.65 -30.20
N GLY A 93 -4.19 8.32 -29.19
CA GLY A 93 -4.55 9.70 -28.86
C GLY A 93 -5.79 9.86 -27.99
N HIS A 94 -6.43 8.77 -27.58
CA HIS A 94 -7.57 8.85 -26.66
C HIS A 94 -7.14 9.35 -25.27
N PRO A 95 -7.91 10.25 -24.60
CA PRO A 95 -7.57 10.84 -23.31
C PRO A 95 -7.30 9.82 -22.20
N ALA A 96 -8.01 8.68 -22.23
CA ALA A 96 -7.85 7.59 -21.24
C ALA A 96 -6.39 7.14 -21.08
N MET A 97 -5.60 7.10 -22.16
CA MET A 97 -4.18 6.75 -22.06
C MET A 97 -3.40 7.74 -21.21
N GLY A 98 -3.67 9.04 -21.35
CA GLY A 98 -3.06 10.08 -20.53
C GLY A 98 -3.42 9.93 -19.05
N SER A 99 -4.70 9.72 -18.76
CA SER A 99 -5.19 9.52 -17.38
C SER A 99 -4.64 8.25 -16.73
N ILE A 100 -4.54 7.14 -17.50
CA ILE A 100 -3.90 5.88 -17.07
C ILE A 100 -2.42 6.13 -16.71
N PHE A 101 -1.66 6.80 -17.60
CA PHE A 101 -0.24 7.05 -17.37
C PHE A 101 0.00 7.93 -16.16
N MET A 102 -0.81 8.97 -15.99
CA MET A 102 -0.72 9.85 -14.82
C MET A 102 -1.04 9.10 -13.52
N ASN A 103 -2.10 8.28 -13.52
CA ASN A 103 -2.45 7.46 -12.36
C ASN A 103 -1.34 6.48 -12.00
N LEU A 104 -0.85 5.68 -12.96
CA LEU A 104 0.18 4.68 -12.70
C LEU A 104 1.50 5.32 -12.27
N SER A 105 1.90 6.44 -12.91
CA SER A 105 3.10 7.18 -12.53
C SER A 105 2.99 7.77 -11.12
N ALA A 106 1.82 8.30 -10.75
CA ALA A 106 1.56 8.81 -9.42
C ALA A 106 1.61 7.69 -8.37
N ASN A 107 1.00 6.53 -8.64
CA ASN A 107 1.06 5.36 -7.77
C ASN A 107 2.50 4.85 -7.59
N MET A 108 3.29 4.76 -8.66
CA MET A 108 4.70 4.36 -8.58
C MET A 108 5.52 5.28 -7.67
N LEU A 109 5.18 6.56 -7.64
CA LEU A 109 5.81 7.56 -6.78
C LEU A 109 5.20 7.64 -5.36
N GLY A 110 4.15 6.88 -5.06
CA GLY A 110 3.47 6.91 -3.76
C GLY A 110 2.58 8.15 -3.56
N LEU A 111 2.10 8.75 -4.66
CA LEU A 111 1.24 9.94 -4.67
C LEU A 111 -0.25 9.55 -4.64
N ASP A 112 -0.71 8.90 -3.59
CA ASP A 112 -2.09 8.38 -3.48
C ASP A 112 -3.15 9.47 -3.74
N ASN A 113 -2.92 10.70 -3.26
CA ASN A 113 -3.83 11.82 -3.44
C ASN A 113 -3.98 12.26 -4.91
N ALA A 114 -2.89 12.22 -5.69
CA ALA A 114 -2.91 12.53 -7.12
C ALA A 114 -3.36 11.32 -7.96
N ALA A 115 -3.02 10.12 -7.53
CA ALA A 115 -3.36 8.88 -8.23
C ALA A 115 -4.87 8.62 -8.26
N THR A 116 -5.56 8.77 -7.13
CA THR A 116 -6.99 8.44 -7.00
C THR A 116 -7.89 9.22 -8.00
N PRO A 117 -7.84 10.56 -8.08
CA PRO A 117 -8.68 11.30 -9.04
C PRO A 117 -8.32 10.96 -10.50
N MET A 118 -7.03 10.71 -10.80
CA MET A 118 -6.61 10.29 -12.14
C MET A 118 -7.11 8.89 -12.49
N GLY A 119 -7.13 7.97 -11.52
CA GLY A 119 -7.69 6.62 -11.69
C GLY A 119 -9.19 6.63 -11.96
N LEU A 120 -9.95 7.42 -11.19
CA LEU A 120 -11.39 7.59 -11.41
C LEU A 120 -11.68 8.22 -12.78
N LYS A 121 -10.88 9.20 -13.19
CA LYS A 121 -10.98 9.81 -14.51
C LYS A 121 -10.66 8.80 -15.60
N ALA A 122 -9.59 8.03 -15.47
CA ALA A 122 -9.24 6.97 -16.43
C ALA A 122 -10.36 5.95 -16.60
N MET A 123 -10.95 5.48 -15.49
CA MET A 123 -12.07 4.53 -15.54
C MET A 123 -13.31 5.13 -16.22
N LYS A 124 -13.61 6.42 -15.97
CA LYS A 124 -14.72 7.12 -16.65
C LYS A 124 -14.48 7.19 -18.15
N GLU A 125 -13.29 7.59 -18.58
CA GLU A 125 -12.90 7.69 -19.99
C GLU A 125 -12.88 6.31 -20.68
N LEU A 126 -12.47 5.24 -19.97
CA LEU A 126 -12.58 3.86 -20.44
C LEU A 126 -14.04 3.41 -20.58
N GLN A 127 -14.91 3.85 -19.65
CA GLN A 127 -16.33 3.55 -19.71
C GLN A 127 -17.03 4.21 -20.90
N GLU A 128 -16.55 5.35 -21.38
CA GLU A 128 -17.05 5.99 -22.61
C GLU A 128 -16.79 5.11 -23.83
N LEU A 129 -15.64 4.44 -23.89
CA LEU A 129 -15.25 3.47 -24.93
C LEU A 129 -15.97 2.12 -24.80
N ASN A 130 -16.59 1.84 -23.68
CA ASN A 130 -17.16 0.53 -23.38
C ASN A 130 -18.49 0.32 -24.13
N PRO A 131 -18.58 -0.68 -25.05
CA PRO A 131 -19.81 -1.00 -25.74
C PRO A 131 -20.88 -1.67 -24.86
N GLN A 132 -20.43 -2.37 -23.79
CA GLN A 132 -21.31 -3.09 -22.86
C GLN A 132 -21.17 -2.48 -21.45
N LYS A 133 -22.05 -1.53 -21.12
CA LYS A 133 -21.93 -0.69 -19.91
C LYS A 133 -21.89 -1.48 -18.60
N ASP A 134 -22.44 -2.68 -18.57
CA ASP A 134 -22.54 -3.54 -17.39
C ASP A 134 -21.36 -4.53 -17.24
N THR A 135 -20.43 -4.57 -18.20
CA THR A 135 -19.31 -5.50 -18.21
C THR A 135 -18.00 -4.74 -18.35
N ALA A 136 -16.98 -5.10 -17.56
CA ALA A 136 -15.66 -4.49 -17.69
C ALA A 136 -14.97 -4.90 -19.00
N THR A 137 -14.40 -3.92 -19.71
CA THR A 137 -13.59 -4.18 -20.92
C THR A 137 -12.17 -4.68 -20.56
N ASN A 138 -11.48 -5.26 -21.54
CA ASN A 138 -10.09 -5.67 -21.38
C ASN A 138 -9.18 -4.55 -20.87
N PRO A 139 -9.21 -3.31 -21.40
CA PRO A 139 -8.44 -2.20 -20.83
C PRO A 139 -8.78 -1.89 -19.37
N MET A 140 -10.06 -1.95 -18.99
CA MET A 140 -10.46 -1.74 -17.58
C MET A 140 -9.87 -2.80 -16.67
N VAL A 141 -9.94 -4.08 -17.08
CA VAL A 141 -9.37 -5.21 -16.30
C VAL A 141 -7.86 -5.05 -16.14
N MET A 142 -7.13 -4.76 -17.23
CA MET A 142 -5.67 -4.52 -17.19
C MET A 142 -5.34 -3.34 -16.27
N PHE A 143 -6.08 -2.24 -16.37
CA PHE A 143 -5.88 -1.06 -15.53
C PHE A 143 -6.12 -1.36 -14.04
N LEU A 144 -7.17 -2.10 -13.72
CA LEU A 144 -7.46 -2.52 -12.35
C LEU A 144 -6.35 -3.43 -11.79
N VAL A 145 -5.86 -4.38 -12.60
CA VAL A 145 -4.78 -5.28 -12.16
C VAL A 145 -3.47 -4.52 -11.91
N LEU A 146 -3.11 -3.57 -12.76
CA LEU A 146 -1.94 -2.71 -12.54
C LEU A 146 -2.06 -1.86 -11.27
N ASN A 147 -3.26 -1.35 -10.95
CA ASN A 147 -3.49 -0.62 -9.70
C ASN A 147 -3.51 -1.54 -8.48
N THR A 148 -4.13 -2.72 -8.57
CA THR A 148 -4.23 -3.67 -7.44
C THR A 148 -2.89 -4.32 -7.12
N SER A 149 -2.08 -4.66 -8.13
CA SER A 149 -0.74 -5.21 -7.94
C SER A 149 0.25 -4.18 -7.40
N GLY A 150 -0.01 -2.88 -7.66
CA GLY A 150 0.60 -1.73 -7.05
C GLY A 150 2.13 -1.72 -7.09
N LEU A 151 2.73 -1.58 -8.29
CA LEU A 151 4.16 -1.33 -8.39
C LEU A 151 4.50 0.00 -7.68
N ILE A 152 5.09 -0.08 -6.52
CA ILE A 152 5.47 1.06 -5.69
C ILE A 152 6.98 1.18 -5.71
N LEU A 153 7.49 2.30 -6.24
CA LEU A 153 8.93 2.61 -6.20
C LEU A 153 9.34 3.24 -4.87
N ILE A 154 8.40 3.94 -4.21
CA ILE A 154 8.65 4.66 -2.96
C ILE A 154 7.56 4.29 -1.96
N PRO A 155 7.74 3.26 -1.11
CA PRO A 155 6.73 2.77 -0.17
C PRO A 155 6.63 3.65 1.10
N ILE A 156 6.38 4.95 0.92
CA ILE A 156 6.37 5.96 1.99
C ILE A 156 5.41 5.58 3.12
N SER A 157 4.18 5.22 2.78
CA SER A 157 3.11 4.97 3.75
C SER A 157 3.50 3.91 4.78
N ILE A 158 4.08 2.79 4.35
CA ILE A 158 4.47 1.69 5.24
C ILE A 158 5.65 2.09 6.13
N MET A 159 6.68 2.72 5.55
CA MET A 159 7.83 3.19 6.32
C MET A 159 7.43 4.24 7.36
N MET A 160 6.47 5.09 7.01
CA MET A 160 5.90 6.11 7.89
C MET A 160 5.19 5.47 9.10
N TYR A 161 4.33 4.46 8.88
CA TYR A 161 3.69 3.74 9.98
C TYR A 161 4.72 3.03 10.86
N ARG A 162 5.73 2.40 10.27
CA ARG A 162 6.83 1.76 11.02
C ARG A 162 7.60 2.77 11.88
N ALA A 163 7.94 3.94 11.33
CA ALA A 163 8.59 5.01 12.09
C ALA A 163 7.73 5.48 13.26
N GLN A 164 6.43 5.68 13.03
CA GLN A 164 5.47 6.09 14.06
C GLN A 164 5.28 5.03 15.15
N MET A 165 5.39 3.76 14.80
CA MET A 165 5.30 2.64 15.74
C MET A 165 6.63 2.35 16.47
N GLY A 166 7.67 3.16 16.26
CA GLY A 166 8.95 3.05 16.97
C GLY A 166 9.88 2.00 16.42
N ALA A 167 9.74 1.58 15.16
CA ALA A 167 10.69 0.67 14.53
C ALA A 167 12.11 1.26 14.54
N ALA A 168 13.10 0.48 14.93
CA ALA A 168 14.50 0.92 15.00
C ALA A 168 15.05 1.33 13.62
N GLN A 169 14.63 0.62 12.58
CA GLN A 169 14.99 0.89 11.18
C GLN A 169 13.73 0.86 10.29
N PRO A 170 12.99 1.98 10.18
CA PRO A 170 11.74 2.02 9.41
C PRO A 170 11.91 1.69 7.93
N THR A 171 13.10 1.89 7.38
CA THR A 171 13.43 1.76 5.95
C THR A 171 13.94 0.37 5.53
N ASP A 172 14.18 -0.55 6.46
CA ASP A 172 14.68 -1.91 6.16
C ASP A 172 13.74 -2.71 5.25
N ILE A 173 12.44 -2.42 5.31
CA ILE A 173 11.39 -3.03 4.51
C ILE A 173 11.34 -2.51 3.06
N PHE A 174 12.11 -1.48 2.71
CA PHE A 174 12.08 -0.84 1.40
C PHE A 174 12.35 -1.83 0.25
N ILE A 175 13.45 -2.58 0.34
CA ILE A 175 13.84 -3.55 -0.69
C ILE A 175 12.84 -4.71 -0.77
N PRO A 176 12.43 -5.37 0.33
CA PRO A 176 11.37 -6.37 0.32
C PRO A 176 10.08 -5.90 -0.35
N ILE A 177 9.60 -4.68 -0.05
CA ILE A 177 8.39 -4.14 -0.69
C ILE A 177 8.61 -3.93 -2.20
N LEU A 178 9.76 -3.40 -2.58
CA LEU A 178 10.08 -3.17 -3.99
C LEU A 178 10.07 -4.50 -4.79
N ILE A 179 10.70 -5.54 -4.25
CA ILE A 179 10.73 -6.88 -4.87
C ILE A 179 9.32 -7.46 -4.95
N THR A 180 8.57 -7.48 -3.85
CA THR A 180 7.25 -8.11 -3.80
C THR A 180 6.24 -7.39 -4.69
N SER A 181 6.26 -6.06 -4.73
CA SER A 181 5.38 -5.27 -5.60
C SER A 181 5.73 -5.46 -7.08
N ALA A 182 7.02 -5.54 -7.42
CA ALA A 182 7.47 -5.82 -8.78
C ALA A 182 7.05 -7.23 -9.25
N VAL A 183 7.23 -8.26 -8.41
CA VAL A 183 6.82 -9.63 -8.70
C VAL A 183 5.29 -9.72 -8.83
N SER A 184 4.53 -9.11 -7.91
CA SER A 184 3.07 -9.06 -7.96
C SER A 184 2.57 -8.43 -9.26
N THR A 185 3.15 -7.30 -9.65
CA THR A 185 2.79 -6.61 -10.90
C THR A 185 3.14 -7.43 -12.12
N LEU A 186 4.33 -8.05 -12.13
CA LEU A 186 4.74 -8.91 -13.24
C LEU A 186 3.79 -10.10 -13.43
N VAL A 187 3.47 -10.81 -12.33
CA VAL A 187 2.53 -11.94 -12.35
C VAL A 187 1.13 -11.49 -12.80
N GLY A 188 0.63 -10.38 -12.27
CA GLY A 188 -0.67 -9.82 -12.65
C GLY A 188 -0.74 -9.45 -14.13
N VAL A 189 0.29 -8.76 -14.64
CA VAL A 189 0.38 -8.38 -16.07
C VAL A 189 0.47 -9.62 -16.95
N ILE A 190 1.27 -10.62 -16.59
CA ILE A 190 1.38 -11.87 -17.36
C ILE A 190 0.03 -12.58 -17.41
N ALA A 191 -0.62 -12.77 -16.24
CA ALA A 191 -1.90 -13.48 -16.15
C ALA A 191 -2.99 -12.81 -17.01
N VAL A 192 -3.15 -11.48 -16.90
CA VAL A 192 -4.11 -10.73 -17.70
C VAL A 192 -3.74 -10.73 -19.17
N SER A 193 -2.45 -10.59 -19.51
CA SER A 193 -2.01 -10.59 -20.90
C SER A 193 -2.25 -11.94 -21.60
N ILE A 194 -2.09 -13.05 -20.86
CA ILE A 194 -2.46 -14.39 -21.38
C ILE A 194 -3.97 -14.45 -21.63
N ALA A 195 -4.79 -14.02 -20.65
CA ALA A 195 -6.25 -14.04 -20.78
C ALA A 195 -6.75 -13.14 -21.93
N GLN A 196 -6.13 -11.99 -22.13
CA GLN A 196 -6.48 -11.01 -23.17
C GLN A 196 -5.73 -11.24 -24.50
N ARG A 197 -4.85 -12.25 -24.58
CA ARG A 197 -4.01 -12.54 -25.75
C ARG A 197 -3.12 -11.37 -26.19
N ILE A 198 -2.63 -10.60 -25.23
CA ILE A 198 -1.71 -9.50 -25.47
C ILE A 198 -0.29 -10.07 -25.66
N ASN A 199 0.37 -9.71 -26.75
CA ASN A 199 1.73 -10.12 -26.99
C ASN A 199 2.70 -9.31 -26.12
N LEU A 200 3.30 -9.95 -25.11
CA LEU A 200 4.33 -9.37 -24.25
C LEU A 200 5.75 -9.45 -24.86
N ILE A 201 5.93 -10.25 -25.93
CA ILE A 201 7.24 -10.42 -26.57
C ILE A 201 7.47 -9.28 -27.57
N ASN A 202 7.72 -8.10 -27.04
CA ASN A 202 8.09 -6.94 -27.87
C ASN A 202 9.17 -6.11 -27.17
N LYS A 203 9.97 -5.38 -27.98
CA LYS A 203 11.19 -4.69 -27.52
C LYS A 203 10.99 -3.80 -26.26
N PRO A 204 9.99 -2.89 -26.15
CA PRO A 204 9.87 -2.07 -24.96
C PRO A 204 9.61 -2.86 -23.67
N ILE A 205 8.74 -3.89 -23.73
CA ILE A 205 8.43 -4.72 -22.57
C ILE A 205 9.62 -5.58 -22.18
N LEU A 206 10.29 -6.21 -23.16
CA LEU A 206 11.49 -7.03 -22.90
C LEU A 206 12.63 -6.20 -22.31
N ILE A 207 12.84 -4.97 -22.80
CA ILE A 207 13.84 -4.07 -22.22
C ILE A 207 13.50 -3.74 -20.78
N LEU A 208 12.24 -3.39 -20.48
CA LEU A 208 11.83 -3.07 -19.11
C LEU A 208 12.01 -4.28 -18.18
N ILE A 209 11.51 -5.46 -18.59
CA ILE A 209 11.66 -6.69 -17.82
C ILE A 209 13.14 -7.03 -17.63
N GLY A 210 13.96 -6.90 -18.69
CA GLY A 210 15.38 -7.14 -18.62
C GLY A 210 16.11 -6.21 -17.66
N CYS A 211 15.80 -4.91 -17.69
CA CYS A 211 16.37 -3.93 -16.75
C CYS A 211 15.98 -4.23 -15.30
N ILE A 212 14.69 -4.52 -15.06
CA ILE A 212 14.19 -4.88 -13.72
C ILE A 212 14.85 -6.18 -13.23
N SER A 213 14.91 -7.20 -14.09
CA SER A 213 15.52 -8.50 -13.73
C SER A 213 17.03 -8.35 -13.45
N LEU A 214 17.75 -7.54 -14.24
CA LEU A 214 19.15 -7.27 -14.04
C LEU A 214 19.41 -6.52 -12.72
N PHE A 215 18.57 -5.53 -12.42
CA PHE A 215 18.64 -4.80 -11.16
C PHE A 215 18.45 -5.72 -9.94
N PHE A 216 17.41 -6.56 -9.96
CA PHE A 216 17.19 -7.52 -8.86
C PHE A 216 18.23 -8.62 -8.80
N ALA A 217 18.69 -9.14 -9.94
CA ALA A 217 19.80 -10.10 -9.98
C ALA A 217 21.09 -9.51 -9.39
N GLY A 218 21.36 -8.24 -9.67
CA GLY A 218 22.49 -7.50 -9.09
C GLY A 218 22.36 -7.35 -7.57
N LEU A 219 21.16 -7.02 -7.06
CA LEU A 219 20.90 -6.95 -5.62
C LEU A 219 21.05 -8.30 -4.94
N ILE A 220 20.46 -9.35 -5.53
CA ILE A 220 20.55 -10.71 -5.00
C ILE A 220 22.03 -11.17 -4.97
N TYR A 221 22.76 -10.95 -6.06
CA TYR A 221 24.18 -11.28 -6.13
C TYR A 221 24.99 -10.55 -5.06
N LEU A 222 24.73 -9.26 -4.86
CA LEU A 222 25.37 -8.48 -3.80
C LEU A 222 25.06 -9.07 -2.41
N PHE A 223 23.80 -9.39 -2.13
CA PHE A 223 23.41 -9.96 -0.83
C PHE A 223 23.93 -11.39 -0.61
N MET A 224 24.11 -12.18 -1.66
CA MET A 224 24.72 -13.51 -1.54
C MET A 224 26.20 -13.47 -1.12
N GLN A 225 26.89 -12.35 -1.33
CA GLN A 225 28.30 -12.15 -0.90
C GLN A 225 28.43 -11.69 0.55
N LEU A 226 27.32 -11.32 1.20
CA LEU A 226 27.28 -10.72 2.54
C LEU A 226 26.84 -11.75 3.59
N GLY A 227 27.35 -11.60 4.82
CA GLY A 227 26.84 -12.32 5.98
C GLY A 227 25.43 -11.89 6.38
N ARG A 228 24.69 -12.73 7.10
CA ARG A 228 23.28 -12.43 7.48
C ARG A 228 23.13 -11.12 8.24
N GLU A 229 24.05 -10.76 9.12
CA GLU A 229 24.01 -9.49 9.86
C GLU A 229 24.33 -8.29 8.98
N GLU A 230 25.22 -8.47 8.00
CA GLU A 230 25.60 -7.43 7.05
C GLU A 230 24.47 -7.12 6.06
N ILE A 231 23.67 -8.11 5.65
CA ILE A 231 22.54 -7.94 4.73
C ILE A 231 21.59 -6.85 5.26
N GLY A 232 21.21 -6.91 6.55
CA GLY A 232 20.35 -5.90 7.18
C GLY A 232 20.94 -4.49 7.09
N THR A 233 22.22 -4.35 7.45
CA THR A 233 22.93 -3.07 7.44
C THR A 233 23.03 -2.48 6.04
N TYR A 234 23.48 -3.28 5.06
CA TYR A 234 23.61 -2.81 3.67
C TYR A 234 22.25 -2.54 3.00
N SER A 235 21.23 -3.37 3.29
CA SER A 235 19.87 -3.13 2.81
C SER A 235 19.33 -1.78 3.28
N THR A 236 19.49 -1.49 4.57
CA THR A 236 19.10 -0.21 5.17
C THR A 236 19.91 0.96 4.60
N LEU A 237 21.22 0.80 4.44
CA LEU A 237 22.08 1.82 3.84
C LEU A 237 21.64 2.13 2.41
N ILE A 238 21.44 1.12 1.56
CA ILE A 238 20.99 1.26 0.17
C ILE A 238 19.62 1.96 0.14
N ALA A 239 18.67 1.52 0.98
CA ALA A 239 17.35 2.13 1.08
C ALA A 239 17.44 3.63 1.43
N ASN A 240 18.23 3.98 2.44
CA ASN A 240 18.39 5.37 2.89
C ASN A 240 19.07 6.24 1.83
N VAL A 241 20.10 5.72 1.15
CA VAL A 241 20.76 6.42 0.04
C VAL A 241 19.78 6.65 -1.10
N ILE A 242 18.99 5.64 -1.49
CA ILE A 242 17.99 5.78 -2.55
C ILE A 242 16.94 6.81 -2.15
N LEU A 243 16.38 6.73 -0.94
CA LEU A 243 15.33 7.64 -0.47
C LEU A 243 15.82 9.08 -0.41
N PHE A 244 17.01 9.32 0.13
CA PHE A 244 17.57 10.66 0.18
C PHE A 244 17.93 11.19 -1.22
N SER A 245 18.42 10.33 -2.11
CA SER A 245 18.68 10.67 -3.52
C SER A 245 17.39 11.06 -4.25
N ILE A 246 16.27 10.40 -3.94
CA ILE A 246 14.95 10.76 -4.49
C ILE A 246 14.54 12.15 -4.00
N ILE A 247 14.71 12.48 -2.72
CA ILE A 247 14.43 13.82 -2.18
C ILE A 247 15.25 14.87 -2.94
N LEU A 248 16.58 14.64 -3.08
CA LEU A 248 17.46 15.53 -3.82
C LEU A 248 17.05 15.66 -5.28
N LEU A 249 16.67 14.55 -5.92
CA LEU A 249 16.22 14.54 -7.32
C LEU A 249 15.00 15.45 -7.51
N PHE A 250 14.01 15.39 -6.63
CA PHE A 250 12.82 16.24 -6.70
C PHE A 250 13.19 17.73 -6.55
N ILE A 251 14.05 18.07 -5.59
CA ILE A 251 14.50 19.42 -5.33
C ILE A 251 15.28 19.97 -6.54
N VAL A 252 16.28 19.22 -7.02
CA VAL A 252 17.13 19.63 -8.16
C VAL A 252 16.31 19.74 -9.44
N TRP A 253 15.38 18.80 -9.67
CA TRP A 253 14.47 18.85 -10.82
C TRP A 253 13.56 20.08 -10.76
N GLY A 254 13.03 20.41 -9.57
CA GLY A 254 12.25 21.61 -9.34
C GLY A 254 13.03 22.89 -9.65
N LEU A 255 14.27 22.98 -9.16
CA LEU A 255 15.18 24.10 -9.47
C LEU A 255 15.47 24.19 -10.97
N TRP A 256 15.74 23.07 -11.63
CA TRP A 256 15.98 23.03 -13.07
C TRP A 256 14.76 23.49 -13.87
N LYS A 257 13.57 23.18 -13.41
CA LYS A 257 12.29 23.64 -13.99
C LYS A 257 11.91 25.05 -13.58
N LYS A 258 12.73 25.72 -12.77
CA LYS A 258 12.55 27.11 -12.31
C LYS A 258 11.24 27.33 -11.56
N ILE A 259 10.74 26.31 -10.85
CA ILE A 259 9.60 26.48 -9.93
C ILE A 259 10.11 27.04 -8.58
N ASN A 260 9.24 27.70 -7.83
CA ASN A 260 9.53 28.03 -6.44
C ASN A 260 9.41 26.77 -5.58
N VAL A 261 10.55 26.10 -5.35
CA VAL A 261 10.63 24.81 -4.66
C VAL A 261 10.10 24.90 -3.22
N TYR A 262 10.40 25.99 -2.52
CA TYR A 262 9.94 26.20 -1.14
C TYR A 262 8.42 26.36 -1.05
N ASP A 263 7.83 27.19 -1.90
CA ASP A 263 6.39 27.41 -1.92
C ASP A 263 5.64 26.13 -2.33
N ALA A 264 6.16 25.41 -3.32
CA ALA A 264 5.61 24.11 -3.70
C ALA A 264 5.66 23.11 -2.53
N PHE A 265 6.78 23.04 -1.80
CA PHE A 265 6.90 22.22 -0.60
C PHE A 265 5.86 22.59 0.44
N VAL A 266 5.74 23.88 0.78
CA VAL A 266 4.78 24.36 1.80
C VAL A 266 3.34 24.05 1.39
N GLU A 267 3.00 24.19 0.12
CA GLU A 267 1.66 23.83 -0.40
C GLU A 267 1.37 22.34 -0.19
N GLY A 268 2.30 21.46 -0.56
CA GLY A 268 2.15 20.01 -0.34
C GLY A 268 2.15 19.64 1.15
N ALA A 269 2.92 20.34 1.98
CA ALA A 269 2.94 20.12 3.42
C ALA A 269 1.56 20.44 4.06
N LYS A 270 0.87 21.48 3.57
CA LYS A 270 -0.52 21.79 3.99
C LYS A 270 -1.49 20.67 3.59
N GLU A 271 -1.33 20.09 2.40
CA GLU A 271 -2.10 18.92 1.98
C GLU A 271 -1.83 17.71 2.89
N GLY A 272 -0.57 17.53 3.35
CA GLY A 272 -0.17 16.50 4.30
C GLY A 272 -0.88 16.62 5.64
N PHE A 273 -0.95 17.82 6.19
CA PHE A 273 -1.72 18.12 7.40
C PHE A 273 -3.20 17.78 7.23
N THR A 274 -3.80 18.24 6.14
CA THR A 274 -5.22 17.98 5.84
C THR A 274 -5.49 16.48 5.69
N THR A 275 -4.58 15.75 5.08
CA THR A 275 -4.66 14.29 4.92
C THR A 275 -4.59 13.59 6.27
N ALA A 276 -3.67 13.99 7.16
CA ALA A 276 -3.57 13.44 8.52
C ALA A 276 -4.87 13.60 9.31
N VAL A 277 -5.48 14.77 9.26
CA VAL A 277 -6.78 15.03 9.93
C VAL A 277 -7.89 14.17 9.31
N ARG A 278 -7.92 14.03 7.99
CA ARG A 278 -8.92 13.22 7.27
C ARG A 278 -8.83 11.73 7.59
N ILE A 279 -7.65 11.22 7.91
CA ILE A 279 -7.43 9.81 8.25
C ILE A 279 -7.97 9.45 9.63
N ILE A 280 -8.06 10.39 10.59
CA ILE A 280 -8.48 10.14 11.97
C ILE A 280 -9.76 9.32 12.08
N PRO A 281 -10.90 9.70 11.46
CA PRO A 281 -12.14 8.95 11.61
C PRO A 281 -12.02 7.50 11.12
N TYR A 282 -11.27 7.27 10.06
CA TYR A 282 -11.06 5.93 9.51
C TYR A 282 -10.19 5.07 10.44
N LEU A 283 -9.12 5.64 11.00
CA LEU A 283 -8.29 4.94 11.99
C LEU A 283 -9.07 4.64 13.26
N VAL A 284 -9.85 5.58 13.76
CA VAL A 284 -10.71 5.34 14.93
C VAL A 284 -11.68 4.20 14.66
N ALA A 285 -12.43 4.26 13.55
CA ALA A 285 -13.41 3.24 13.22
C ALA A 285 -12.77 1.83 13.15
N PHE A 286 -11.64 1.71 12.44
CA PHE A 286 -10.99 0.41 12.26
C PHE A 286 -10.27 -0.07 13.51
N LEU A 287 -9.47 0.77 14.17
CA LEU A 287 -8.74 0.34 15.37
C LEU A 287 -9.67 -0.02 16.51
N VAL A 288 -10.79 0.69 16.69
CA VAL A 288 -11.80 0.32 17.68
C VAL A 288 -12.48 -1.01 17.33
N GLY A 289 -12.92 -1.19 16.08
CA GLY A 289 -13.55 -2.44 15.65
C GLY A 289 -12.64 -3.65 15.83
N ILE A 290 -11.35 -3.50 15.45
CA ILE A 290 -10.33 -4.54 15.58
C ILE A 290 -10.03 -4.82 17.05
N ALA A 291 -9.88 -3.79 17.89
CA ALA A 291 -9.60 -3.94 19.30
C ALA A 291 -10.71 -4.70 20.03
N VAL A 292 -11.97 -4.37 19.76
CA VAL A 292 -13.13 -5.09 20.29
C VAL A 292 -13.11 -6.55 19.84
N PHE A 293 -12.86 -6.80 18.56
CA PHE A 293 -12.79 -8.17 18.00
C PHE A 293 -11.64 -8.99 18.60
N ARG A 294 -10.47 -8.37 18.82
CA ARG A 294 -9.30 -8.99 19.45
C ARG A 294 -9.54 -9.23 20.95
N THR A 295 -9.96 -8.22 21.71
CA THR A 295 -10.21 -8.31 23.16
C THR A 295 -11.25 -9.39 23.49
N SER A 296 -12.24 -9.60 22.63
CA SER A 296 -13.18 -10.71 22.78
C SER A 296 -12.52 -12.09 22.67
N GLY A 297 -11.35 -12.20 22.02
CA GLY A 297 -10.65 -13.43 21.64
C GLY A 297 -11.08 -14.00 20.28
N ALA A 298 -11.98 -13.32 19.57
CA ALA A 298 -12.46 -13.79 18.27
C ALA A 298 -11.35 -13.76 17.19
N MET A 299 -10.44 -12.79 17.26
CA MET A 299 -9.28 -12.72 16.34
C MET A 299 -8.35 -13.92 16.54
N ASP A 300 -8.06 -14.30 17.79
CA ASP A 300 -7.17 -15.42 18.10
C ASP A 300 -7.79 -16.74 17.65
N MET A 301 -9.10 -16.89 17.81
CA MET A 301 -9.84 -18.05 17.29
C MET A 301 -9.75 -18.14 15.76
N LEU A 302 -9.88 -17.01 15.05
CA LEU A 302 -9.76 -16.95 13.60
C LEU A 302 -8.35 -17.32 13.14
N VAL A 303 -7.34 -16.68 13.71
CA VAL A 303 -5.91 -16.90 13.36
C VAL A 303 -5.50 -18.33 13.69
N SER A 304 -5.87 -18.85 14.86
CA SER A 304 -5.57 -20.23 15.28
C SER A 304 -6.26 -21.25 14.38
N GLY A 305 -7.53 -21.00 14.01
CA GLY A 305 -8.27 -21.88 13.09
C GLY A 305 -7.62 -21.97 11.71
N ILE A 306 -7.22 -20.83 11.15
CA ILE A 306 -6.50 -20.78 9.87
C ILE A 306 -5.12 -21.45 10.03
N GLY A 307 -4.39 -21.15 11.10
CA GLY A 307 -3.10 -21.75 11.40
C GLY A 307 -3.16 -23.28 11.48
N TYR A 308 -4.20 -23.82 12.12
CA TYR A 308 -4.44 -25.26 12.15
C TYR A 308 -4.63 -25.85 10.75
N ILE A 309 -5.45 -25.21 9.91
CA ILE A 309 -5.69 -25.67 8.53
C ILE A 309 -4.38 -25.63 7.72
N VAL A 310 -3.62 -24.54 7.80
CA VAL A 310 -2.33 -24.39 7.10
C VAL A 310 -1.33 -25.43 7.59
N GLY A 311 -1.27 -25.67 8.90
CA GLY A 311 -0.40 -26.67 9.52
C GLY A 311 -0.69 -28.12 9.06
N LEU A 312 -1.95 -28.44 8.72
CA LEU A 312 -2.32 -29.75 8.14
C LEU A 312 -1.63 -30.02 6.80
N PHE A 313 -1.28 -28.96 6.05
CA PHE A 313 -0.54 -29.08 4.79
C PHE A 313 0.99 -29.03 4.98
N GLY A 314 1.49 -29.00 6.22
CA GLY A 314 2.93 -28.95 6.53
C GLY A 314 3.59 -27.61 6.17
N ALA A 315 2.80 -26.55 5.95
CA ALA A 315 3.30 -25.23 5.64
C ALA A 315 3.66 -24.43 6.91
N ASP A 316 4.60 -23.51 6.78
CA ASP A 316 4.91 -22.56 7.85
C ASP A 316 3.69 -21.69 8.16
N THR A 317 3.40 -21.51 9.44
CA THR A 317 2.23 -20.75 9.92
C THR A 317 2.58 -19.34 10.38
N SER A 318 3.84 -18.91 10.28
CA SER A 318 4.30 -17.60 10.75
C SER A 318 3.60 -16.42 10.07
N PHE A 319 3.18 -16.60 8.80
CA PHE A 319 2.46 -15.55 8.04
C PHE A 319 0.99 -15.42 8.42
N VAL A 320 0.40 -16.39 9.13
CA VAL A 320 -1.05 -16.46 9.39
C VAL A 320 -1.52 -15.24 10.18
N GLY A 321 -0.71 -14.74 11.10
CA GLY A 321 -1.01 -13.51 11.86
C GLY A 321 -1.17 -12.26 11.01
N ALA A 322 -0.56 -12.22 9.82
CA ALA A 322 -0.66 -11.10 8.87
C ALA A 322 -1.84 -11.25 7.88
N LEU A 323 -2.46 -12.43 7.77
CA LEU A 323 -3.57 -12.68 6.83
C LEU A 323 -4.75 -11.72 6.96
N PRO A 324 -5.22 -11.35 8.17
CA PRO A 324 -6.31 -10.39 8.31
C PRO A 324 -5.97 -9.05 7.62
N THR A 325 -4.73 -8.58 7.75
CA THR A 325 -4.24 -7.37 7.07
C THR A 325 -4.23 -7.52 5.55
N ALA A 326 -3.75 -8.65 5.04
CA ALA A 326 -3.68 -8.94 3.61
C ALA A 326 -5.08 -9.02 2.97
N LEU A 327 -6.03 -9.70 3.63
CA LEU A 327 -7.41 -9.80 3.17
C LEU A 327 -8.10 -8.43 3.17
N MET A 328 -7.90 -7.63 4.23
CA MET A 328 -8.48 -6.31 4.33
C MET A 328 -7.94 -5.36 3.26
N LYS A 329 -6.69 -5.53 2.81
CA LYS A 329 -6.07 -4.66 1.80
C LYS A 329 -6.82 -4.66 0.47
N SER A 330 -7.40 -5.79 0.10
CA SER A 330 -8.23 -5.91 -1.12
C SER A 330 -9.58 -5.18 -1.00
N LEU A 331 -10.04 -4.91 0.21
CA LEU A 331 -11.34 -4.31 0.52
C LEU A 331 -11.23 -2.82 0.88
N SER A 332 -10.19 -2.47 1.63
CA SER A 332 -9.97 -1.10 2.13
C SER A 332 -8.51 -0.85 2.47
N GLY A 333 -7.90 0.11 1.81
CA GLY A 333 -6.53 0.55 2.13
C GLY A 333 -6.42 1.10 3.56
N SER A 334 -7.37 1.94 3.99
CA SER A 334 -7.38 2.51 5.35
C SER A 334 -7.63 1.43 6.41
N GLY A 335 -8.54 0.48 6.13
CA GLY A 335 -8.81 -0.66 7.01
C GLY A 335 -7.60 -1.57 7.17
N ALA A 336 -6.90 -1.86 6.08
CA ALA A 336 -5.67 -2.63 6.11
C ALA A 336 -4.56 -1.93 6.92
N ASN A 337 -4.44 -0.61 6.81
CA ASN A 337 -3.48 0.15 7.61
C ASN A 337 -3.80 0.05 9.12
N GLY A 338 -5.08 0.10 9.50
CA GLY A 338 -5.52 -0.13 10.89
C GLY A 338 -5.14 -1.52 11.40
N LEU A 339 -5.44 -2.58 10.63
CA LEU A 339 -5.05 -3.96 10.97
C LEU A 339 -3.53 -4.14 11.03
N MET A 340 -2.80 -3.54 10.12
CA MET A 340 -1.34 -3.58 10.11
C MET A 340 -0.76 -2.95 11.39
N ILE A 341 -1.28 -1.79 11.80
CA ILE A 341 -0.86 -1.12 13.03
C ILE A 341 -1.17 -1.99 14.26
N ASP A 342 -2.36 -2.58 14.31
CA ASP A 342 -2.75 -3.49 15.38
C ASP A 342 -1.84 -4.72 15.44
N THR A 343 -1.59 -5.36 14.30
CA THR A 343 -0.65 -6.48 14.17
C THR A 343 0.76 -6.10 14.61
N MET A 344 1.26 -4.91 14.22
CA MET A 344 2.56 -4.42 14.65
C MET A 344 2.66 -4.23 16.17
N LYS A 345 1.57 -3.82 16.82
CA LYS A 345 1.52 -3.68 18.29
C LYS A 345 1.55 -5.03 19.00
N GLU A 346 0.78 -5.98 18.51
CA GLU A 346 0.66 -7.32 19.10
C GLU A 346 1.96 -8.11 18.96
N TYR A 347 2.50 -8.09 17.76
CA TYR A 347 3.74 -8.81 17.43
C TYR A 347 4.90 -7.84 17.36
N LEU A 348 5.36 -7.33 18.52
CA LEU A 348 6.54 -6.44 18.62
C LEU A 348 7.76 -6.98 17.86
N SER A 349 7.85 -8.30 17.68
CA SER A 349 8.87 -8.97 16.83
C SER A 349 8.67 -8.72 15.33
N LEU A 350 7.46 -8.38 14.86
CA LEU A 350 7.17 -8.02 13.48
C LEU A 350 7.61 -6.60 13.13
N ILE A 351 8.03 -5.80 14.09
CA ILE A 351 8.73 -4.54 13.87
C ILE A 351 10.04 -4.80 13.10
N HIS A 352 10.55 -6.02 13.16
CA HIS A 352 11.75 -6.51 12.48
C HIS A 352 11.47 -7.23 11.14
N ILE A 353 10.20 -7.36 10.74
CA ILE A 353 9.81 -7.93 9.44
C ILE A 353 9.48 -6.77 8.43
#